data_51c4786d6a16e0f529ec3b52ec600b28
#
_entry.id   51c4786d6a16e0f529ec3b52ec600b28
#
_cell.length_a   1.000
_cell.length_b   1.000
_cell.length_c   1.000
_cell.angle_alpha   90.00
_cell.angle_beta   90.00
_cell.angle_gamma   90.00
#
_symmetry.space_group_name_H-M   'P 1'
#
loop_
_entity.id
_entity.type
_entity.pdbx_description
1 polymer ?
#
loop_
_entity_poly.entity_id
_entity_poly.type
_entity_poly.pdbx_seq_one_letter_code
_entity_poly.pdbx_strand_id
1 'polypeptide(L)'
;NAETYSENLWEKANQAYSEGRWEDAASDYSMIVSLGMESAKLYYNLGNALYKSGSLSGAIVNYRRALKLDSSFEDARYNLDFVRSLTQDRIEEVPEFILKTWVRKLCYSLSADMWAVLALVFLVLLCVFILLFFLSRTVAGKRAGFILAILFLLLEGACLGFAIHQKNGYLVQDEAVVTVPVISVKSSPSVEGTSNLFILHEGAELKLIDTVGDWCNIEIADGRQGWVEARGIEVI
;
A
#
# COMPACT_ATOMS: atom_id res chain seq x y z
N ASN A 1 6.77 -9.62 29.26
CA ASN A 1 6.88 -10.13 27.90
C ASN A 1 6.34 -9.07 26.92
N ALA A 2 7.08 -8.74 25.86
CA ALA A 2 6.66 -7.65 24.92
C ALA A 2 5.29 -7.94 24.30
N GLU A 3 5.00 -9.20 24.02
CA GLU A 3 3.74 -9.68 23.45
C GLU A 3 2.54 -9.40 24.35
N THR A 4 2.64 -9.75 25.64
CA THR A 4 1.60 -9.45 26.64
C THR A 4 1.41 -7.94 26.84
N TYR A 5 2.49 -7.16 26.72
CA TYR A 5 2.41 -5.71 26.84
C TYR A 5 1.69 -5.08 25.62
N SER A 6 1.96 -5.57 24.41
CA SER A 6 1.26 -5.09 23.20
C SER A 6 -0.22 -5.48 23.18
N GLU A 7 -0.58 -6.67 23.69
CA GLU A 7 -1.97 -7.08 23.85
C GLU A 7 -2.72 -6.15 24.81
N ASN A 8 -2.13 -5.84 25.96
CA ASN A 8 -2.71 -4.89 26.91
C ASN A 8 -2.88 -3.49 26.31
N LEU A 9 -1.88 -3.02 25.53
CA LEU A 9 -1.98 -1.74 24.81
C LEU A 9 -3.08 -1.77 23.77
N TRP A 10 -3.24 -2.90 23.06
CA TRP A 10 -4.30 -3.07 22.07
C TRP A 10 -5.69 -2.96 22.68
N GLU A 11 -5.93 -3.65 23.80
CA GLU A 11 -7.20 -3.58 24.52
C GLU A 11 -7.47 -2.15 25.03
N LYS A 12 -6.46 -1.52 25.63
CA LYS A 12 -6.52 -0.14 26.12
C LYS A 12 -6.84 0.85 24.99
N ALA A 13 -6.17 0.71 23.83
CA ALA A 13 -6.42 1.55 22.66
C ALA A 13 -7.86 1.38 22.13
N ASN A 14 -8.35 0.13 22.02
CA ASN A 14 -9.72 -0.17 21.62
C ASN A 14 -10.74 0.43 22.60
N GLN A 15 -10.49 0.34 23.89
CA GLN A 15 -11.34 0.95 24.91
C GLN A 15 -11.35 2.47 24.79
N ALA A 16 -10.18 3.11 24.70
CA ALA A 16 -10.05 4.55 24.51
C ALA A 16 -10.81 5.00 23.24
N TYR A 17 -10.68 4.25 22.14
CA TYR A 17 -11.39 4.52 20.90
C TYR A 17 -12.91 4.47 21.10
N SER A 18 -13.42 3.44 21.78
CA SER A 18 -14.86 3.27 22.04
C SER A 18 -15.44 4.35 22.96
N GLU A 19 -14.62 4.91 23.84
CA GLU A 19 -14.98 6.00 24.77
C GLU A 19 -14.84 7.40 24.14
N GLY A 20 -14.41 7.49 22.86
CA GLY A 20 -14.20 8.76 22.15
C GLY A 20 -12.93 9.50 22.53
N ARG A 21 -11.98 8.85 23.22
CA ARG A 21 -10.66 9.38 23.56
C ARG A 21 -9.67 9.09 22.44
N TRP A 22 -9.85 9.83 21.32
CA TRP A 22 -9.18 9.54 20.05
C TRP A 22 -7.67 9.71 20.10
N GLU A 23 -7.18 10.73 20.79
CA GLU A 23 -5.74 11.01 20.96
C GLU A 23 -5.08 9.92 21.79
N ASP A 24 -5.72 9.46 22.87
CA ASP A 24 -5.22 8.36 23.72
C ASP A 24 -5.14 7.07 22.91
N ALA A 25 -6.20 6.76 22.13
CA ALA A 25 -6.22 5.59 21.28
C ALA A 25 -5.10 5.64 20.21
N ALA A 26 -4.90 6.79 19.55
CA ALA A 26 -3.83 6.97 18.58
C ALA A 26 -2.45 6.81 19.21
N SER A 27 -2.25 7.33 20.42
CA SER A 27 -1.00 7.19 21.18
C SER A 27 -0.71 5.73 21.51
N ASP A 28 -1.70 4.99 22.04
CA ASP A 28 -1.53 3.58 22.45
C ASP A 28 -1.29 2.69 21.20
N TYR A 29 -2.00 2.89 20.07
CA TYR A 29 -1.73 2.18 18.80
C TYR A 29 -0.33 2.52 18.26
N SER A 30 0.07 3.79 18.30
CA SER A 30 1.41 4.21 17.86
C SER A 30 2.52 3.58 18.72
N MET A 31 2.28 3.39 20.01
CA MET A 31 3.19 2.67 20.89
C MET A 31 3.37 1.23 20.43
N ILE A 32 2.30 0.53 20.04
CA ILE A 32 2.39 -0.85 19.51
C ILE A 32 3.25 -0.88 18.23
N VAL A 33 3.07 0.10 17.32
CA VAL A 33 3.90 0.23 16.11
C VAL A 33 5.36 0.45 16.48
N SER A 34 5.65 1.29 17.50
CA SER A 34 7.02 1.57 17.96
C SER A 34 7.72 0.35 18.57
N LEU A 35 6.96 -0.66 19.04
CA LEU A 35 7.47 -1.95 19.48
C LEU A 35 7.84 -2.89 18.32
N GLY A 36 7.72 -2.43 17.07
CA GLY A 36 8.02 -3.21 15.87
C GLY A 36 6.90 -4.17 15.46
N MET A 37 5.70 -3.99 15.99
CA MET A 37 4.55 -4.79 15.59
C MET A 37 3.79 -4.11 14.45
N GLU A 38 3.48 -4.89 13.41
CA GLU A 38 2.80 -4.41 12.22
C GLU A 38 1.67 -5.36 11.83
N SER A 39 0.50 -4.78 11.55
CA SER A 39 -0.59 -5.48 10.89
C SER A 39 -1.51 -4.50 10.17
N ALA A 40 -2.18 -4.96 9.13
CA ALA A 40 -3.13 -4.12 8.39
C ALA A 40 -4.22 -3.57 9.33
N LYS A 41 -4.69 -4.38 10.29
CA LYS A 41 -5.69 -3.98 11.27
C LYS A 41 -5.18 -2.93 12.26
N LEU A 42 -3.91 -3.03 12.69
CA LEU A 42 -3.28 -2.04 13.59
C LEU A 42 -3.20 -0.68 12.91
N TYR A 43 -2.66 -0.64 11.69
CA TYR A 43 -2.58 0.59 10.92
C TYR A 43 -3.95 1.17 10.58
N TYR A 44 -4.93 0.34 10.25
CA TYR A 44 -6.30 0.78 10.02
C TYR A 44 -6.91 1.46 11.27
N ASN A 45 -6.79 0.83 12.45
CA ASN A 45 -7.32 1.38 13.68
C ASN A 45 -6.59 2.67 14.10
N LEU A 46 -5.26 2.73 13.92
CA LEU A 46 -4.47 3.94 14.12
C LEU A 46 -4.92 5.06 13.18
N GLY A 47 -5.11 4.74 11.90
CA GLY A 47 -5.65 5.68 10.92
C GLY A 47 -7.03 6.23 11.32
N ASN A 48 -7.92 5.37 11.82
CA ASN A 48 -9.23 5.79 12.32
C ASN A 48 -9.11 6.73 13.53
N ALA A 49 -8.25 6.42 14.49
CA ALA A 49 -8.02 7.25 15.67
C ALA A 49 -7.43 8.63 15.29
N LEU A 50 -6.45 8.64 14.39
CA LEU A 50 -5.83 9.87 13.87
C LEU A 50 -6.84 10.73 13.08
N TYR A 51 -7.68 10.12 12.24
CA TYR A 51 -8.75 10.85 11.57
C TYR A 51 -9.70 11.50 12.57
N LYS A 52 -10.15 10.77 13.59
CA LYS A 52 -11.06 11.27 14.63
C LYS A 52 -10.43 12.36 15.49
N SER A 53 -9.12 12.34 15.70
CA SER A 53 -8.37 13.41 16.40
C SER A 53 -7.99 14.59 15.50
N GLY A 54 -8.35 14.56 14.20
CA GLY A 54 -8.17 15.68 13.27
C GLY A 54 -6.88 15.63 12.45
N SER A 55 -6.07 14.60 12.55
CA SER A 55 -4.85 14.40 11.73
C SER A 55 -5.19 13.72 10.41
N LEU A 56 -5.41 14.51 9.34
CA LEU A 56 -5.70 13.95 8.01
C LEU A 56 -4.49 13.23 7.41
N SER A 57 -3.33 13.84 7.48
CA SER A 57 -2.08 13.24 6.97
C SER A 57 -1.73 11.93 7.68
N GLY A 58 -1.82 11.92 9.02
CA GLY A 58 -1.57 10.71 9.80
C GLY A 58 -2.56 9.58 9.46
N ALA A 59 -3.82 9.91 9.21
CA ALA A 59 -4.82 8.94 8.78
C ALA A 59 -4.46 8.35 7.40
N ILE A 60 -4.11 9.19 6.42
CA ILE A 60 -3.71 8.77 5.07
C ILE A 60 -2.50 7.84 5.13
N VAL A 61 -1.44 8.23 5.86
CA VAL A 61 -0.24 7.40 6.05
C VAL A 61 -0.60 6.00 6.56
N ASN A 62 -1.42 5.93 7.59
CA ASN A 62 -1.72 4.65 8.24
C ASN A 62 -2.70 3.79 7.41
N TYR A 63 -3.68 4.37 6.71
CA TYR A 63 -4.48 3.60 5.75
C TYR A 63 -3.65 3.08 4.58
N ARG A 64 -2.67 3.86 4.10
CA ARG A 64 -1.73 3.40 3.07
C ARG A 64 -0.87 2.24 3.56
N ARG A 65 -0.31 2.32 4.78
CA ARG A 65 0.43 1.22 5.41
C ARG A 65 -0.44 -0.03 5.57
N ALA A 66 -1.71 0.13 5.98
CA ALA A 66 -2.64 -0.98 6.05
C ALA A 66 -2.85 -1.65 4.68
N LEU A 67 -3.03 -0.87 3.62
CA LEU A 67 -3.20 -1.37 2.25
C LEU A 67 -1.92 -1.93 1.63
N LYS A 68 -0.74 -1.49 2.05
CA LYS A 68 0.53 -2.13 1.68
C LYS A 68 0.64 -3.54 2.25
N LEU A 69 0.17 -3.76 3.51
CA LEU A 69 0.15 -5.08 4.14
C LEU A 69 -0.96 -5.98 3.60
N ASP A 70 -2.15 -5.42 3.39
CA ASP A 70 -3.30 -6.11 2.82
C ASP A 70 -4.01 -5.24 1.79
N SER A 71 -3.68 -5.43 0.54
CA SER A 71 -4.24 -4.67 -0.59
C SER A 71 -5.74 -4.94 -0.82
N SER A 72 -6.30 -6.01 -0.23
CA SER A 72 -7.71 -6.35 -0.32
C SER A 72 -8.56 -5.77 0.82
N PHE A 73 -7.97 -5.01 1.75
CA PHE A 73 -8.67 -4.44 2.90
C PHE A 73 -9.59 -3.29 2.46
N GLU A 74 -10.83 -3.62 2.13
CA GLU A 74 -11.81 -2.69 1.56
C GLU A 74 -12.13 -1.51 2.48
N ASP A 75 -12.28 -1.75 3.81
CA ASP A 75 -12.58 -0.68 4.77
C ASP A 75 -11.46 0.38 4.83
N ALA A 76 -10.21 -0.06 4.77
CA ALA A 76 -9.06 0.85 4.74
C ALA A 76 -9.04 1.68 3.45
N ARG A 77 -9.39 1.07 2.32
CA ARG A 77 -9.51 1.75 1.03
C ARG A 77 -10.62 2.77 1.03
N TYR A 78 -11.80 2.39 1.51
CA TYR A 78 -12.94 3.30 1.62
C TYR A 78 -12.61 4.52 2.49
N ASN A 79 -12.02 4.29 3.68
CA ASN A 79 -11.65 5.37 4.58
C ASN A 79 -10.53 6.25 4.01
N LEU A 80 -9.55 5.67 3.31
CA LEU A 80 -8.53 6.43 2.60
C LEU A 80 -9.13 7.36 1.56
N ASP A 81 -10.01 6.84 0.70
CA ASP A 81 -10.66 7.64 -0.35
C ASP A 81 -11.54 8.74 0.26
N PHE A 82 -12.21 8.45 1.37
CA PHE A 82 -12.98 9.45 2.11
C PHE A 82 -12.07 10.56 2.65
N VAL A 83 -10.96 10.24 3.34
CA VAL A 83 -10.06 11.24 3.90
C VAL A 83 -9.36 12.05 2.81
N ARG A 84 -8.98 11.43 1.68
CA ARG A 84 -8.48 12.12 0.49
C ARG A 84 -9.45 13.18 -0.03
N SER A 85 -10.74 12.90 0.01
CA SER A 85 -11.76 13.86 -0.43
C SER A 85 -11.83 15.13 0.43
N LEU A 86 -11.27 15.08 1.65
CA LEU A 86 -11.19 16.20 2.59
C LEU A 86 -9.90 17.02 2.46
N THR A 87 -8.88 16.51 1.75
CA THR A 87 -7.62 17.24 1.53
C THR A 87 -7.84 18.43 0.60
N GLN A 88 -6.99 19.45 0.77
CA GLN A 88 -7.10 20.69 -0.01
C GLN A 88 -6.64 20.51 -1.45
N ASP A 89 -5.57 19.74 -1.65
CA ASP A 89 -4.99 19.51 -2.98
C ASP A 89 -5.79 18.47 -3.75
N ARG A 90 -6.36 18.89 -4.88
CA ARG A 90 -7.02 17.99 -5.84
C ARG A 90 -6.10 17.82 -7.04
N ILE A 91 -5.22 16.82 -6.96
CA ILE A 91 -4.26 16.53 -8.02
C ILE A 91 -4.90 15.49 -8.95
N GLU A 92 -5.14 15.88 -10.21
CA GLU A 92 -5.66 14.95 -11.21
C GLU A 92 -4.55 14.01 -11.66
N GLU A 93 -4.79 12.71 -11.55
CA GLU A 93 -3.84 11.71 -12.03
C GLU A 93 -3.74 11.76 -13.56
N VAL A 94 -2.52 11.62 -14.09
CA VAL A 94 -2.32 11.46 -15.53
C VAL A 94 -3.05 10.19 -16.00
N PRO A 95 -3.90 10.27 -17.05
CA PRO A 95 -4.62 9.10 -17.52
C PRO A 95 -3.66 7.97 -17.93
N GLU A 96 -3.75 6.85 -17.26
CA GLU A 96 -2.98 5.65 -17.60
C GLU A 96 -3.65 4.88 -18.75
N PHE A 97 -2.83 4.11 -19.48
CA PHE A 97 -3.35 3.19 -20.50
C PHE A 97 -4.32 2.18 -19.89
N ILE A 98 -5.52 2.07 -20.47
CA ILE A 98 -6.65 1.28 -19.93
C ILE A 98 -6.23 -0.15 -19.53
N LEU A 99 -5.42 -0.84 -20.34
CA LEU A 99 -4.96 -2.20 -20.04
C LEU A 99 -4.11 -2.24 -18.77
N LYS A 100 -3.22 -1.25 -18.55
CA LYS A 100 -2.41 -1.14 -17.33
C LYS A 100 -3.28 -0.97 -16.10
N THR A 101 -4.32 -0.13 -16.19
CA THR A 101 -5.31 0.07 -15.11
C THR A 101 -6.07 -1.22 -14.79
N TRP A 102 -6.46 -2.00 -15.81
CA TRP A 102 -7.17 -3.27 -15.61
C TRP A 102 -6.27 -4.33 -14.95
N VAL A 103 -5.04 -4.48 -15.43
CA VAL A 103 -4.05 -5.40 -14.82
C VAL A 103 -3.76 -5.01 -13.38
N ARG A 104 -3.59 -3.70 -13.10
CA ARG A 104 -3.41 -3.19 -11.74
C ARG A 104 -4.61 -3.50 -10.86
N LYS A 105 -5.84 -3.23 -11.31
CA LYS A 105 -7.07 -3.58 -10.56
C LYS A 105 -7.16 -5.07 -10.27
N LEU A 106 -6.84 -5.92 -11.24
CA LEU A 106 -6.81 -7.36 -11.05
C LEU A 106 -5.73 -7.78 -10.03
N CYS A 107 -4.51 -7.25 -10.17
CA CYS A 107 -3.41 -7.53 -9.25
C CYS A 107 -3.79 -7.21 -7.79
N TYR A 108 -4.41 -6.05 -7.54
CA TYR A 108 -4.79 -5.58 -6.21
C TYR A 108 -6.21 -6.00 -5.77
N SER A 109 -6.88 -6.91 -6.50
CA SER A 109 -8.19 -7.46 -6.10
C SER A 109 -8.09 -8.51 -4.99
N LEU A 110 -6.93 -9.13 -4.84
CA LEU A 110 -6.62 -10.11 -3.79
C LEU A 110 -5.31 -9.72 -3.11
N SER A 111 -5.13 -10.16 -1.87
CA SER A 111 -3.85 -9.98 -1.16
C SER A 111 -2.73 -10.82 -1.78
N ALA A 112 -1.47 -10.46 -1.51
CA ALA A 112 -0.30 -11.22 -1.98
C ALA A 112 -0.35 -12.69 -1.54
N ASP A 113 -0.80 -12.94 -0.30
CA ASP A 113 -0.92 -14.29 0.24
C ASP A 113 -2.00 -15.11 -0.48
N MET A 114 -3.14 -14.49 -0.81
CA MET A 114 -4.19 -15.16 -1.59
C MET A 114 -3.73 -15.51 -3.00
N TRP A 115 -2.97 -14.64 -3.67
CA TRP A 115 -2.34 -14.94 -4.95
C TRP A 115 -1.34 -16.09 -4.84
N ALA A 116 -0.53 -16.13 -3.76
CA ALA A 116 0.41 -17.24 -3.52
C ALA A 116 -0.32 -18.58 -3.30
N VAL A 117 -1.43 -18.59 -2.55
CA VAL A 117 -2.27 -19.78 -2.37
C VAL A 117 -2.86 -20.25 -3.69
N LEU A 118 -3.38 -19.34 -4.53
CA LEU A 118 -3.88 -19.68 -5.86
C LEU A 118 -2.78 -20.24 -6.77
N ALA A 119 -1.56 -19.69 -6.72
CA ALA A 119 -0.42 -20.23 -7.45
C ALA A 119 -0.13 -21.69 -7.04
N LEU A 120 -0.14 -22.00 -5.73
CA LEU A 120 0.02 -23.37 -5.24
C LEU A 120 -1.09 -24.31 -5.74
N VAL A 121 -2.34 -23.87 -5.75
CA VAL A 121 -3.47 -24.65 -6.30
C VAL A 121 -3.25 -24.94 -7.78
N PHE A 122 -2.87 -23.94 -8.57
CA PHE A 122 -2.61 -24.12 -10.01
C PHE A 122 -1.38 -24.98 -10.27
N LEU A 123 -0.35 -24.92 -9.43
CA LEU A 123 0.80 -25.83 -9.50
C LEU A 123 0.38 -27.30 -9.30
N VAL A 124 -0.50 -27.57 -8.32
CA VAL A 124 -1.03 -28.93 -8.11
C VAL A 124 -1.83 -29.40 -9.32
N LEU A 125 -2.69 -28.54 -9.88
CA LEU A 125 -3.47 -28.87 -11.09
C LEU A 125 -2.54 -29.09 -12.30
N LEU A 126 -1.49 -28.29 -12.47
CA LEU A 126 -0.47 -28.49 -13.48
C LEU A 126 0.15 -29.89 -13.38
N CYS A 127 0.56 -30.30 -12.17
CA CYS A 127 1.11 -31.65 -11.94
C CYS A 127 0.11 -32.75 -12.30
N VAL A 128 -1.17 -32.59 -11.95
CA VAL A 128 -2.23 -33.55 -12.30
C VAL A 128 -2.38 -33.67 -13.83
N PHE A 129 -2.38 -32.54 -14.56
CA PHE A 129 -2.52 -32.58 -16.02
C PHE A 129 -1.27 -33.08 -16.74
N ILE A 130 -0.07 -32.86 -16.20
CA ILE A 130 1.16 -33.49 -16.66
C ILE A 130 1.08 -35.02 -16.48
N LEU A 131 0.62 -35.50 -15.32
CA LEU A 131 0.41 -36.93 -15.08
C LEU A 131 -0.64 -37.51 -16.04
N LEU A 132 -1.74 -36.78 -16.26
CA LEU A 132 -2.77 -37.19 -17.23
C LEU A 132 -2.18 -37.35 -18.64
N PHE A 133 -1.31 -36.41 -19.06
CA PHE A 133 -0.62 -36.48 -20.35
C PHE A 133 0.22 -37.79 -20.48
N PHE A 134 0.99 -38.12 -19.45
CA PHE A 134 1.86 -39.29 -19.48
C PHE A 134 1.09 -40.63 -19.32
N LEU A 135 0.10 -40.65 -18.43
CA LEU A 135 -0.65 -41.88 -18.09
C LEU A 135 -1.79 -42.20 -19.08
N SER A 136 -2.28 -41.19 -19.81
CA SER A 136 -3.38 -41.43 -20.77
C SER A 136 -2.95 -42.31 -21.93
N ARG A 137 -3.78 -43.32 -22.23
CA ARG A 137 -3.60 -44.21 -23.38
C ARG A 137 -4.28 -43.66 -24.64
N THR A 138 -5.14 -42.66 -24.53
CA THR A 138 -5.89 -42.10 -25.66
C THR A 138 -5.24 -40.82 -26.18
N VAL A 139 -5.34 -40.59 -27.49
CA VAL A 139 -4.85 -39.34 -28.10
C VAL A 139 -5.60 -38.11 -27.56
N ALA A 140 -6.90 -38.26 -27.35
CA ALA A 140 -7.72 -37.17 -26.77
C ALA A 140 -7.26 -36.80 -25.36
N GLY A 141 -7.00 -37.81 -24.50
CA GLY A 141 -6.50 -37.55 -23.14
C GLY A 141 -5.11 -36.90 -23.11
N LYS A 142 -4.20 -37.33 -24.01
CA LYS A 142 -2.89 -36.65 -24.13
C LYS A 142 -3.02 -35.19 -24.59
N ARG A 143 -3.86 -34.91 -25.58
CA ARG A 143 -4.12 -33.54 -26.05
C ARG A 143 -4.72 -32.66 -24.93
N ALA A 144 -5.72 -33.17 -24.22
CA ALA A 144 -6.34 -32.49 -23.11
C ALA A 144 -5.33 -32.23 -21.99
N GLY A 145 -4.55 -33.24 -21.56
CA GLY A 145 -3.51 -33.10 -20.55
C GLY A 145 -2.48 -32.04 -20.92
N PHE A 146 -2.01 -32.03 -22.17
CA PHE A 146 -1.04 -31.05 -22.66
C PHE A 146 -1.59 -29.62 -22.67
N ILE A 147 -2.80 -29.40 -23.22
CA ILE A 147 -3.41 -28.07 -23.31
C ILE A 147 -3.69 -27.51 -21.91
N LEU A 148 -4.26 -28.34 -21.02
CA LEU A 148 -4.55 -27.92 -19.65
C LEU A 148 -3.28 -27.70 -18.83
N ALA A 149 -2.22 -28.50 -19.04
CA ALA A 149 -0.94 -28.24 -18.37
C ALA A 149 -0.37 -26.88 -18.77
N ILE A 150 -0.40 -26.51 -20.05
CA ILE A 150 0.04 -25.17 -20.49
C ILE A 150 -0.84 -24.07 -19.87
N LEU A 151 -2.15 -24.26 -19.87
CA LEU A 151 -3.09 -23.29 -19.28
C LEU A 151 -2.76 -23.05 -17.80
N PHE A 152 -2.61 -24.10 -17.01
CA PHE A 152 -2.34 -23.99 -15.58
C PHE A 152 -0.93 -23.47 -15.28
N LEU A 153 0.05 -23.74 -16.15
CA LEU A 153 1.38 -23.14 -16.07
C LEU A 153 1.33 -21.61 -16.25
N LEU A 154 0.53 -21.13 -17.22
CA LEU A 154 0.37 -19.69 -17.42
C LEU A 154 -0.38 -19.01 -16.26
N LEU A 155 -1.42 -19.66 -15.73
CA LEU A 155 -2.18 -19.16 -14.59
C LEU A 155 -1.33 -19.11 -13.30
N GLU A 156 -0.55 -20.15 -13.05
CA GLU A 156 0.39 -20.23 -11.93
C GLU A 156 1.43 -19.10 -12.02
N GLY A 157 2.07 -18.94 -13.19
CA GLY A 157 3.03 -17.87 -13.41
C GLY A 157 2.45 -16.47 -13.25
N ALA A 158 1.21 -16.24 -13.68
CA ALA A 158 0.51 -14.96 -13.49
C ALA A 158 0.22 -14.68 -12.00
N CYS A 159 -0.31 -15.67 -11.26
CA CYS A 159 -0.58 -15.55 -9.83
C CYS A 159 0.71 -15.31 -9.03
N LEU A 160 1.78 -16.05 -9.34
CA LEU A 160 3.08 -15.86 -8.70
C LEU A 160 3.66 -14.47 -9.01
N GLY A 161 3.53 -14.00 -10.25
CA GLY A 161 3.93 -12.66 -10.67
C GLY A 161 3.19 -11.57 -9.89
N PHE A 162 1.88 -11.69 -9.68
CA PHE A 162 1.09 -10.75 -8.88
C PHE A 162 1.49 -10.77 -7.41
N ALA A 163 1.69 -11.95 -6.81
CA ALA A 163 2.14 -12.08 -5.42
C ALA A 163 3.50 -11.41 -5.19
N ILE A 164 4.47 -11.67 -6.08
CA ILE A 164 5.81 -11.08 -6.01
C ILE A 164 5.76 -9.56 -6.22
N HIS A 165 4.98 -9.09 -7.20
CA HIS A 165 4.84 -7.66 -7.48
C HIS A 165 4.29 -6.89 -6.27
N GLN A 166 3.24 -7.39 -5.62
CA GLN A 166 2.68 -6.78 -4.41
C GLN A 166 3.68 -6.80 -3.25
N LYS A 167 4.37 -7.93 -3.03
CA LYS A 167 5.36 -8.05 -1.96
C LYS A 167 6.56 -7.11 -2.18
N ASN A 168 7.02 -6.97 -3.41
CA ASN A 168 8.10 -6.03 -3.73
C ASN A 168 7.63 -4.57 -3.54
N GLY A 169 6.39 -4.25 -3.92
CA GLY A 169 5.81 -2.92 -3.67
C GLY A 169 5.72 -2.57 -2.18
N TYR A 170 5.52 -3.55 -1.32
CA TYR A 170 5.57 -3.36 0.14
C TYR A 170 6.98 -2.97 0.62
N LEU A 171 8.03 -3.54 0.03
CA LEU A 171 9.42 -3.29 0.43
C LEU A 171 9.97 -1.96 -0.11
N VAL A 172 9.35 -1.38 -1.13
CA VAL A 172 9.76 -0.11 -1.71
C VAL A 172 9.10 1.03 -0.94
N GLN A 173 9.93 1.85 -0.30
CA GLN A 173 9.51 3.06 0.42
C GLN A 173 9.70 4.28 -0.50
N ASP A 174 8.94 4.31 -1.59
CA ASP A 174 8.99 5.39 -2.58
C ASP A 174 7.75 6.30 -2.54
N GLU A 175 6.88 6.13 -1.56
CA GLU A 175 5.70 6.96 -1.35
C GLU A 175 5.80 7.74 -0.05
N ALA A 176 5.28 8.97 -0.05
CA ALA A 176 5.24 9.81 1.14
C ALA A 176 3.97 10.68 1.14
N VAL A 177 3.66 11.24 2.28
CA VAL A 177 2.54 12.17 2.48
C VAL A 177 3.05 13.45 3.14
N VAL A 178 2.56 14.59 2.68
CA VAL A 178 2.82 15.89 3.33
C VAL A 178 2.13 15.93 4.68
N THR A 179 2.91 16.18 5.75
CA THR A 179 2.43 16.19 7.14
C THR A 179 2.32 17.59 7.74
N VAL A 180 2.88 18.59 7.07
CA VAL A 180 2.79 19.98 7.48
C VAL A 180 1.65 20.69 6.76
N PRO A 181 1.06 21.76 7.34
CA PRO A 181 -0.06 22.46 6.73
C PRO A 181 0.21 22.95 5.31
N VAL A 182 1.43 23.44 5.05
CA VAL A 182 1.87 23.92 3.73
C VAL A 182 3.36 23.62 3.55
N ILE A 183 3.74 23.12 2.39
CA ILE A 183 5.13 22.91 1.97
C ILE A 183 5.37 23.50 0.58
N SER A 184 6.48 24.21 0.40
CA SER A 184 6.89 24.74 -0.89
C SER A 184 7.75 23.71 -1.63
N VAL A 185 7.38 23.40 -2.86
CA VAL A 185 8.17 22.57 -3.76
C VAL A 185 9.13 23.48 -4.55
N LYS A 186 10.42 23.22 -4.47
CA LYS A 186 11.49 24.03 -5.00
C LYS A 186 12.15 23.41 -6.24
N SER A 187 12.80 24.24 -7.02
CA SER A 187 13.52 23.81 -8.23
C SER A 187 14.83 23.07 -7.95
N SER A 188 15.42 23.24 -6.77
CA SER A 188 16.66 22.55 -6.37
C SER A 188 16.73 22.37 -4.85
N PRO A 189 17.56 21.42 -4.33
CA PRO A 189 17.68 21.10 -2.92
C PRO A 189 18.49 22.18 -2.15
N SER A 190 17.96 23.41 -2.07
CA SER A 190 18.57 24.53 -1.39
C SER A 190 17.53 25.51 -0.84
N VAL A 191 17.87 26.19 0.25
CA VAL A 191 17.04 27.26 0.82
C VAL A 191 17.24 28.58 0.05
N GLU A 192 18.48 28.85 -0.37
CA GLU A 192 18.87 30.12 -1.01
C GLU A 192 18.94 30.00 -2.53
N GLY A 193 18.48 31.04 -3.21
CA GLY A 193 18.61 31.18 -4.68
C GLY A 193 17.70 30.26 -5.52
N THR A 194 16.72 29.63 -4.90
CA THR A 194 15.80 28.70 -5.61
C THR A 194 14.42 29.31 -5.80
N SER A 195 13.78 28.99 -6.94
CA SER A 195 12.40 29.37 -7.17
C SER A 195 11.44 28.33 -6.55
N ASN A 196 10.34 28.83 -5.98
CA ASN A 196 9.22 27.97 -5.64
C ASN A 196 8.47 27.61 -6.94
N LEU A 197 8.31 26.31 -7.21
CA LEU A 197 7.61 25.82 -8.39
C LEU A 197 6.09 25.80 -8.14
N PHE A 198 5.70 25.25 -7.00
CA PHE A 198 4.32 25.17 -6.54
C PHE A 198 4.30 24.92 -5.02
N ILE A 199 3.13 24.91 -4.43
CA ILE A 199 2.91 24.57 -3.03
C ILE A 199 2.05 23.33 -2.92
N LEU A 200 2.22 22.59 -1.82
CA LEU A 200 1.38 21.46 -1.45
C LEU A 200 0.90 21.64 0.00
N HIS A 201 -0.24 21.05 0.29
CA HIS A 201 -0.88 21.11 1.59
C HIS A 201 -0.87 19.75 2.28
N GLU A 202 -1.21 19.73 3.56
CA GLU A 202 -1.33 18.52 4.36
C GLU A 202 -2.19 17.45 3.67
N GLY A 203 -1.70 16.23 3.67
CA GLY A 203 -2.38 15.09 3.06
C GLY A 203 -2.08 14.86 1.58
N ALA A 204 -1.31 15.75 0.92
CA ALA A 204 -0.86 15.53 -0.45
C ALA A 204 0.06 14.31 -0.52
N GLU A 205 -0.24 13.38 -1.43
CA GLU A 205 0.55 12.16 -1.64
C GLU A 205 1.63 12.41 -2.70
N LEU A 206 2.82 11.88 -2.44
CA LEU A 206 4.04 12.11 -3.21
C LEU A 206 4.69 10.78 -3.55
N LYS A 207 5.36 10.73 -4.69
CA LYS A 207 6.33 9.69 -4.99
C LYS A 207 7.74 10.23 -4.78
N LEU A 208 8.56 9.50 -4.03
CA LEU A 208 9.97 9.83 -3.83
C LEU A 208 10.79 9.33 -5.01
N ILE A 209 11.59 10.21 -5.60
CA ILE A 209 12.49 9.88 -6.72
C ILE A 209 13.91 9.75 -6.21
N ASP A 210 14.37 10.70 -5.37
CA ASP A 210 15.73 10.77 -4.88
C ASP A 210 15.80 11.56 -3.57
N THR A 211 16.89 11.42 -2.83
CA THR A 211 17.13 12.12 -1.56
C THR A 211 18.54 12.67 -1.51
N VAL A 212 18.68 13.94 -1.20
CA VAL A 212 19.97 14.62 -1.06
C VAL A 212 19.99 15.43 0.25
N GLY A 213 20.71 14.90 1.26
CA GLY A 213 20.72 15.48 2.60
C GLY A 213 19.32 15.54 3.21
N ASP A 214 18.90 16.76 3.61
CA ASP A 214 17.56 16.98 4.18
C ASP A 214 16.47 17.26 3.11
N TRP A 215 16.77 17.02 1.83
CA TRP A 215 15.86 17.27 0.72
C TRP A 215 15.47 16.01 0.00
N CYS A 216 14.18 15.91 -0.33
CA CYS A 216 13.62 14.84 -1.14
C CYS A 216 13.15 15.39 -2.50
N ASN A 217 13.60 14.77 -3.58
CA ASN A 217 13.04 14.99 -4.91
C ASN A 217 11.76 14.17 -5.03
N ILE A 218 10.66 14.85 -5.34
CA ILE A 218 9.33 14.23 -5.36
C ILE A 218 8.67 14.40 -6.72
N GLU A 219 7.75 13.50 -7.01
CA GLU A 219 6.80 13.60 -8.12
C GLU A 219 5.37 13.49 -7.56
N ILE A 220 4.49 14.35 -8.02
CA ILE A 220 3.05 14.27 -7.71
C ILE A 220 2.28 13.59 -8.84
N ALA A 221 1.01 13.24 -8.59
CA ALA A 221 0.22 12.40 -9.48
C ALA A 221 -0.01 12.98 -10.90
N ASP A 222 0.14 14.29 -11.07
CA ASP A 222 0.08 14.95 -12.38
C ASP A 222 1.42 15.00 -13.13
N GLY A 223 2.48 14.40 -12.57
CA GLY A 223 3.82 14.31 -13.17
C GLY A 223 4.74 15.49 -12.88
N ARG A 224 4.30 16.54 -12.16
CA ARG A 224 5.19 17.62 -11.73
C ARG A 224 6.19 17.13 -10.70
N GLN A 225 7.43 17.59 -10.80
CA GLN A 225 8.54 17.21 -9.93
C GLN A 225 9.16 18.44 -9.27
N GLY A 226 9.86 18.20 -8.16
CA GLY A 226 10.65 19.20 -7.47
C GLY A 226 11.14 18.72 -6.10
N TRP A 227 11.73 19.61 -5.34
CA TRP A 227 12.40 19.34 -4.08
C TRP A 227 11.60 19.87 -2.90
N VAL A 228 11.40 19.02 -1.89
CA VAL A 228 10.79 19.37 -0.61
C VAL A 228 11.73 19.02 0.54
N GLU A 229 11.57 19.70 1.68
CA GLU A 229 12.29 19.36 2.90
C GLU A 229 11.75 18.05 3.49
N ALA A 230 12.62 17.10 3.83
CA ALA A 230 12.26 15.80 4.36
C ALA A 230 11.43 15.86 5.64
N ARG A 231 11.66 16.90 6.48
CA ARG A 231 10.90 17.10 7.73
C ARG A 231 9.41 17.42 7.55
N GLY A 232 8.99 17.80 6.33
CA GLY A 232 7.59 18.13 6.02
C GLY A 232 6.79 16.97 5.44
N ILE A 233 7.39 15.79 5.30
CA ILE A 233 6.77 14.62 4.73
C ILE A 233 6.99 13.38 5.61
N GLU A 234 6.10 12.42 5.53
CA GLU A 234 6.24 11.11 6.16
C GLU A 234 6.24 10.02 5.09
N VAL A 235 7.29 9.18 5.10
CA VAL A 235 7.46 8.05 4.16
C VAL A 235 6.60 6.87 4.61
N ILE A 236 6.01 6.19 3.62
CA ILE A 236 5.07 5.08 3.83
C ILE A 236 5.78 3.74 3.61
#